data_f6ba7288227ad1adc469eb60d51a2a28
#
_entry.id   f6ba7288227ad1adc469eb60d51a2a28
#
_cell.length_a   1.000
_cell.length_b   1.000
_cell.length_c   1.000
_cell.angle_alpha   90.00
_cell.angle_beta   90.00
_cell.angle_gamma   90.00
#
_symmetry.space_group_name_H-M   'P 1'
#
loop_
_entity.id
_entity.type
_entity.pdbx_description
1 polymer ?
#
loop_
_entity_poly.entity_id
_entity_poly.type
_entity_poly.pdbx_seq_one_letter_code
_entity_poly.pdbx_strand_id
1 'polypeptide(L)'
;RRSGQQEYAKATAAIFEPRERKDAPQMLVAEAGTGIGKTLGYLAPAKQWIDQSAGSVCISTFTKALQRQLSRETERLYPDAATHREKVVVRKGRENYLCLLNLEDALQGGFSGRAAILAQFVARWAAYTRDGDMVGGDLPGWLPALFRRNGTTALTDRRGECIYAGCPHFRKCFIERSARAATQADIVIANHALTMVQAARPRDGGAPATRLIFDEGHHLWDAADSMFAAALTGQEAVEIRRWVLGPEGKSRGRRRGLAARLADVASYDEAG
;
A
#
# COMPACT_ATOMS: atom_id res chain seq x y z
N ARG A 1 35.02 2.34 -12.63
CA ARG A 1 34.32 1.88 -11.40
C ARG A 1 34.48 2.97 -10.35
N ARG A 2 33.40 3.42 -9.73
CA ARG A 2 33.40 4.51 -8.74
C ARG A 2 33.78 3.93 -7.37
N SER A 3 34.93 4.35 -6.81
CA SER A 3 35.42 3.84 -5.51
C SER A 3 34.36 3.96 -4.39
N GLY A 4 33.72 5.12 -4.27
CA GLY A 4 32.68 5.34 -3.27
C GLY A 4 31.46 4.40 -3.37
N GLN A 5 31.06 3.95 -4.56
CA GLN A 5 30.02 2.95 -4.72
C GLN A 5 30.46 1.58 -4.18
N GLN A 6 31.73 1.23 -4.36
CA GLN A 6 32.26 -0.04 -3.86
C GLN A 6 32.37 -0.03 -2.33
N GLU A 7 32.83 1.07 -1.75
CA GLU A 7 32.90 1.23 -0.29
C GLU A 7 31.52 1.17 0.33
N TYR A 8 30.54 1.86 -0.26
CA TYR A 8 29.14 1.81 0.16
C TYR A 8 28.58 0.38 0.09
N ALA A 9 28.81 -0.33 -1.02
CA ALA A 9 28.35 -1.71 -1.18
C ALA A 9 29.01 -2.68 -0.18
N LYS A 10 30.31 -2.50 0.14
CA LYS A 10 30.99 -3.29 1.16
C LYS A 10 30.41 -3.02 2.55
N ALA A 11 30.20 -1.76 2.90
CA ALA A 11 29.59 -1.39 4.19
C ALA A 11 28.20 -1.98 4.33
N THR A 12 27.36 -1.90 3.27
CA THR A 12 26.03 -2.49 3.29
C THR A 12 26.03 -4.01 3.32
N ALA A 13 27.01 -4.68 2.72
CA ALA A 13 27.13 -6.13 2.74
C ALA A 13 27.33 -6.66 4.18
N ALA A 14 28.09 -5.95 5.03
CA ALA A 14 28.33 -6.35 6.41
C ALA A 14 27.06 -6.48 7.26
N ILE A 15 25.98 -5.74 6.91
CA ILE A 15 24.69 -5.82 7.63
C ILE A 15 23.94 -7.13 7.33
N PHE A 16 24.25 -7.79 6.23
CA PHE A 16 23.61 -9.05 5.86
C PHE A 16 24.28 -10.28 6.51
N GLU A 17 25.40 -10.10 7.19
CA GLU A 17 26.03 -11.17 7.95
C GLU A 17 25.15 -11.63 9.14
N PRO A 18 25.31 -12.86 9.63
CA PRO A 18 24.58 -13.34 10.80
C PRO A 18 24.78 -12.44 12.01
N ARG A 19 23.72 -12.21 12.78
CA ARG A 19 23.79 -11.43 14.00
C ARG A 19 24.54 -12.18 15.09
N GLU A 20 25.43 -11.50 15.77
CA GLU A 20 26.16 -12.06 16.94
C GLU A 20 25.24 -12.25 18.15
N ARG A 21 24.24 -11.37 18.31
CA ARG A 21 23.28 -11.41 19.41
C ARG A 21 21.85 -11.40 18.89
N LYS A 22 21.00 -12.23 19.46
CA LYS A 22 19.58 -12.34 19.07
C LYS A 22 18.80 -11.04 19.33
N ASP A 23 19.14 -10.32 20.40
CA ASP A 23 18.40 -9.15 20.88
C ASP A 23 19.01 -7.81 20.44
N ALA A 24 20.12 -7.83 19.69
CA ALA A 24 20.78 -6.63 19.18
C ALA A 24 20.67 -6.60 17.65
N PRO A 25 19.78 -5.77 17.06
CA PRO A 25 19.74 -5.61 15.63
C PRO A 25 21.03 -4.91 15.15
N GLN A 26 21.64 -5.43 14.10
CA GLN A 26 22.69 -4.70 13.39
C GLN A 26 22.04 -3.55 12.62
N MET A 27 22.61 -2.37 12.73
CA MET A 27 22.13 -1.18 12.04
C MET A 27 23.29 -0.44 11.40
N LEU A 28 23.14 -0.07 10.13
CA LEU A 28 24.04 0.81 9.41
C LEU A 28 23.29 2.10 9.05
N VAL A 29 23.87 3.23 9.40
CA VAL A 29 23.48 4.53 8.87
C VAL A 29 24.58 4.95 7.90
N ALA A 30 24.22 5.08 6.62
CA ALA A 30 25.17 5.40 5.56
C ALA A 30 24.71 6.65 4.81
N GLU A 31 25.55 7.67 4.82
CA GLU A 31 25.36 8.85 3.99
C GLU A 31 26.12 8.70 2.65
N ALA A 32 25.43 8.91 1.57
CA ALA A 32 26.00 8.86 0.24
C ALA A 32 25.40 9.93 -0.65
N GLY A 33 26.24 10.71 -1.31
CA GLY A 33 25.82 11.78 -2.20
C GLY A 33 24.98 11.30 -3.38
N THR A 34 24.31 12.24 -4.05
CA THR A 34 23.53 11.94 -5.26
C THR A 34 24.42 11.42 -6.39
N GLY A 35 23.93 10.47 -7.18
CA GLY A 35 24.66 9.95 -8.35
C GLY A 35 25.77 8.92 -8.06
N ILE A 36 26.02 8.55 -6.82
CA ILE A 36 26.99 7.50 -6.47
C ILE A 36 26.50 6.12 -6.89
N GLY A 37 25.18 5.92 -7.03
CA GLY A 37 24.56 4.64 -7.33
C GLY A 37 24.19 3.86 -6.07
N LYS A 38 23.66 4.55 -5.06
CA LYS A 38 23.17 3.98 -3.78
C LYS A 38 22.31 2.74 -3.97
N THR A 39 21.35 2.82 -4.88
CA THR A 39 20.38 1.75 -5.11
C THR A 39 21.06 0.42 -5.44
N LEU A 40 21.96 0.41 -6.41
CA LEU A 40 22.71 -0.80 -6.74
C LEU A 40 23.64 -1.24 -5.61
N GLY A 41 24.18 -0.26 -4.86
CA GLY A 41 25.09 -0.52 -3.74
C GLY A 41 24.45 -1.32 -2.60
N TYR A 42 23.14 -1.14 -2.32
CA TYR A 42 22.44 -1.97 -1.35
C TYR A 42 21.68 -3.15 -1.99
N LEU A 43 21.23 -3.03 -3.24
CA LEU A 43 20.52 -4.12 -3.92
C LEU A 43 21.41 -5.34 -4.19
N ALA A 44 22.68 -5.12 -4.56
CA ALA A 44 23.58 -6.22 -4.86
C ALA A 44 23.86 -7.13 -3.64
N PRO A 45 24.25 -6.62 -2.47
CA PRO A 45 24.39 -7.46 -1.28
C PRO A 45 23.06 -8.02 -0.79
N ALA A 46 21.95 -7.30 -0.94
CA ALA A 46 20.62 -7.81 -0.60
C ALA A 46 20.28 -9.05 -1.45
N LYS A 47 20.52 -8.98 -2.77
CA LYS A 47 20.29 -10.13 -3.67
C LYS A 47 21.16 -11.32 -3.31
N GLN A 48 22.45 -11.09 -3.08
CA GLN A 48 23.37 -12.17 -2.66
C GLN A 48 22.89 -12.85 -1.37
N TRP A 49 22.44 -12.07 -0.40
CA TRP A 49 21.92 -12.61 0.85
C TRP A 49 20.61 -13.40 0.63
N ILE A 50 19.69 -12.90 -0.20
CA ILE A 50 18.45 -13.61 -0.57
C ILE A 50 18.78 -14.98 -1.16
N ASP A 51 19.71 -15.03 -2.10
CA ASP A 51 20.11 -16.29 -2.79
C ASP A 51 20.71 -17.33 -1.83
N GLN A 52 21.36 -16.86 -0.76
CA GLN A 52 22.01 -17.72 0.22
C GLN A 52 21.08 -18.15 1.36
N SER A 53 20.16 -17.29 1.78
CA SER A 53 19.37 -17.48 2.98
C SER A 53 17.92 -17.87 2.72
N ALA A 54 17.45 -17.77 1.47
CA ALA A 54 16.03 -17.85 1.10
C ALA A 54 15.15 -16.88 1.91
N GLY A 55 15.74 -15.79 2.42
CA GLY A 55 15.04 -14.77 3.18
C GLY A 55 14.45 -13.68 2.31
N SER A 56 13.66 -12.78 2.90
CA SER A 56 13.09 -11.63 2.22
C SER A 56 13.62 -10.30 2.75
N VAL A 57 13.72 -9.31 1.85
CA VAL A 57 14.17 -7.95 2.16
C VAL A 57 13.03 -6.98 1.91
N CYS A 58 12.72 -6.13 2.90
CA CYS A 58 11.82 -5.00 2.70
C CYS A 58 12.62 -3.73 2.45
N ILE A 59 12.36 -3.08 1.32
CA ILE A 59 12.99 -1.81 0.96
C ILE A 59 11.92 -0.72 1.06
N SER A 60 12.12 0.16 2.01
CA SER A 60 11.23 1.29 2.29
C SER A 60 11.81 2.55 1.69
N THR A 61 11.03 3.31 0.94
CA THR A 61 11.43 4.59 0.34
C THR A 61 10.37 5.65 0.58
N PHE A 62 10.67 6.92 0.29
CA PHE A 62 9.77 8.01 0.67
C PHE A 62 8.56 8.14 -0.25
N THR A 63 8.75 8.17 -1.58
CA THR A 63 7.67 8.50 -2.52
C THR A 63 7.26 7.33 -3.43
N LYS A 64 6.03 7.40 -3.96
CA LYS A 64 5.54 6.46 -4.98
C LYS A 64 6.36 6.50 -6.28
N ALA A 65 6.96 7.65 -6.60
CA ALA A 65 7.87 7.78 -7.75
C ALA A 65 9.16 6.99 -7.53
N LEU A 66 9.74 7.10 -6.34
CA LEU A 66 10.92 6.32 -5.94
C LEU A 66 10.61 4.81 -5.87
N GLN A 67 9.43 4.40 -5.39
CA GLN A 67 9.01 2.99 -5.44
C GLN A 67 9.04 2.45 -6.87
N ARG A 68 8.53 3.20 -7.85
CA ARG A 68 8.55 2.80 -9.28
C ARG A 68 9.96 2.75 -9.84
N GLN A 69 10.79 3.74 -9.50
CA GLN A 69 12.18 3.74 -9.90
C GLN A 69 12.92 2.52 -9.34
N LEU A 70 12.75 2.24 -8.07
CA LEU A 70 13.34 1.10 -7.39
C LEU A 70 12.89 -0.23 -8.00
N SER A 71 11.59 -0.37 -8.31
CA SER A 71 11.07 -1.54 -9.00
C SER A 71 11.74 -1.76 -10.37
N ARG A 72 11.98 -0.70 -11.13
CA ARG A 72 12.75 -0.81 -12.42
C ARG A 72 14.21 -1.18 -12.19
N GLU A 73 14.84 -0.67 -11.15
CA GLU A 73 16.23 -1.04 -10.83
C GLU A 73 16.33 -2.54 -10.45
N THR A 74 15.29 -3.12 -9.82
CA THR A 74 15.28 -4.56 -9.50
C THR A 74 15.11 -5.46 -10.73
N GLU A 75 14.68 -4.95 -11.89
CA GLU A 75 14.66 -5.70 -13.16
C GLU A 75 16.05 -6.19 -13.56
N ARG A 76 17.11 -5.50 -13.12
CA ARG A 76 18.50 -5.93 -13.32
C ARG A 76 18.87 -7.17 -12.50
N LEU A 77 18.19 -7.39 -11.38
CA LEU A 77 18.41 -8.55 -10.51
C LEU A 77 17.61 -9.77 -10.98
N TYR A 78 16.47 -9.53 -11.60
CA TYR A 78 15.56 -10.52 -12.15
C TYR A 78 15.19 -10.14 -13.59
N PRO A 79 16.04 -10.47 -14.60
CA PRO A 79 15.81 -10.04 -15.98
C PRO A 79 14.59 -10.67 -16.64
N ASP A 80 14.18 -11.86 -16.19
CA ASP A 80 12.94 -12.46 -16.65
C ASP A 80 11.73 -11.80 -16.02
N ALA A 81 10.82 -11.27 -16.85
CA ALA A 81 9.68 -10.51 -16.40
C ALA A 81 8.65 -11.33 -15.58
N ALA A 82 8.58 -12.64 -15.74
CA ALA A 82 7.71 -13.50 -14.95
C ALA A 82 8.31 -13.69 -13.56
N THR A 83 9.58 -14.04 -13.48
CA THR A 83 10.35 -14.16 -12.24
C THR A 83 10.37 -12.84 -11.47
N HIS A 84 10.60 -11.70 -12.16
CA HIS A 84 10.59 -10.39 -11.51
C HIS A 84 9.25 -10.12 -10.81
N ARG A 85 8.13 -10.38 -11.47
CA ARG A 85 6.78 -10.17 -10.88
C ARG A 85 6.47 -11.08 -9.69
N GLU A 86 7.04 -12.27 -9.66
CA GLU A 86 6.90 -13.19 -8.54
C GLU A 86 7.78 -12.78 -7.36
N LYS A 87 9.02 -12.39 -7.64
CA LYS A 87 10.07 -12.14 -6.66
C LYS A 87 10.10 -10.71 -6.11
N VAL A 88 9.54 -9.75 -6.84
CA VAL A 88 9.52 -8.34 -6.45
C VAL A 88 8.09 -7.82 -6.38
N VAL A 89 7.68 -7.38 -5.21
CA VAL A 89 6.33 -6.87 -4.98
C VAL A 89 6.38 -5.44 -4.46
N VAL A 90 5.72 -4.52 -5.19
CA VAL A 90 5.52 -3.14 -4.73
C VAL A 90 4.23 -3.09 -3.92
N ARG A 91 4.35 -2.74 -2.64
CA ARG A 91 3.20 -2.54 -1.75
C ARG A 91 2.93 -1.06 -1.52
N LYS A 92 1.67 -0.69 -1.60
CA LYS A 92 1.18 0.66 -1.31
C LYS A 92 0.12 0.61 -0.21
N GLY A 93 -0.21 1.76 0.35
CA GLY A 93 -1.35 1.88 1.26
C GLY A 93 -2.65 1.49 0.58
N ARG A 94 -3.62 1.04 1.36
CA ARG A 94 -4.92 0.53 0.88
C ARG A 94 -5.67 1.54 0.01
N GLU A 95 -5.53 2.81 0.33
CA GLU A 95 -6.11 3.96 -0.38
C GLU A 95 -5.61 4.14 -1.83
N ASN A 96 -4.62 3.36 -2.24
CA ASN A 96 -4.10 3.39 -3.61
C ASN A 96 -4.69 2.31 -4.52
N TYR A 97 -5.39 1.35 -3.96
CA TYR A 97 -5.97 0.24 -4.72
C TYR A 97 -7.47 0.40 -4.92
N LEU A 98 -7.94 -0.12 -6.03
CA LEU A 98 -9.36 -0.27 -6.30
C LEU A 98 -10.00 -1.20 -5.24
N CYS A 99 -11.04 -0.70 -4.59
CA CYS A 99 -11.93 -1.51 -3.77
C CYS A 99 -13.08 -2.03 -4.63
N LEU A 100 -13.15 -3.35 -4.82
CA LEU A 100 -14.19 -3.96 -5.64
C LEU A 100 -15.58 -3.82 -5.04
N LEU A 101 -15.69 -3.77 -3.71
CA LEU A 101 -16.95 -3.53 -3.01
C LEU A 101 -17.45 -2.10 -3.27
N ASN A 102 -16.57 -1.10 -3.16
CA ASN A 102 -16.93 0.29 -3.46
C ASN A 102 -17.27 0.49 -4.94
N LEU A 103 -16.62 -0.24 -5.84
CA LEU A 103 -16.95 -0.22 -7.27
C LEU A 103 -18.33 -0.83 -7.51
N GLU A 104 -18.65 -1.95 -6.91
CA GLU A 104 -19.97 -2.58 -7.01
C GLU A 104 -21.07 -1.65 -6.52
N ASP A 105 -20.92 -1.04 -5.35
CA ASP A 105 -21.83 -0.05 -4.80
C ASP A 105 -22.03 1.15 -5.75
N ALA A 106 -20.93 1.63 -6.34
CA ALA A 106 -20.98 2.75 -7.30
C ALA A 106 -21.77 2.39 -8.56
N LEU A 107 -21.62 1.17 -9.06
CA LEU A 107 -22.34 0.67 -10.25
C LEU A 107 -23.81 0.39 -9.96
N GLN A 108 -24.16 -0.04 -8.74
CA GLN A 108 -25.54 -0.30 -8.31
C GLN A 108 -26.34 0.97 -7.97
N GLY A 109 -25.85 2.15 -8.35
CA GLY A 109 -26.55 3.42 -8.17
C GLY A 109 -26.03 4.28 -7.02
N GLY A 110 -24.90 3.91 -6.40
CA GLY A 110 -24.21 4.74 -5.41
C GLY A 110 -23.63 6.03 -6.01
N PHE A 111 -23.38 6.05 -7.32
CA PHE A 111 -22.90 7.22 -8.05
C PHE A 111 -23.96 7.71 -9.04
N SER A 112 -23.95 9.03 -9.31
CA SER A 112 -24.83 9.67 -10.29
C SER A 112 -24.05 10.61 -11.20
N GLY A 113 -24.60 10.93 -12.38
CA GLY A 113 -24.00 11.84 -13.32
C GLY A 113 -22.59 11.42 -13.78
N ARG A 114 -21.64 12.35 -13.78
CA ARG A 114 -20.25 12.10 -14.22
C ARG A 114 -19.55 11.02 -13.39
N ALA A 115 -19.88 10.87 -12.13
CA ALA A 115 -19.28 9.84 -11.27
C ALA A 115 -19.72 8.42 -11.68
N ALA A 116 -20.97 8.25 -12.15
CA ALA A 116 -21.45 6.97 -12.69
C ALA A 116 -20.69 6.58 -13.96
N ILE A 117 -20.39 7.56 -14.83
CA ILE A 117 -19.57 7.32 -16.03
C ILE A 117 -18.15 6.88 -15.63
N LEU A 118 -17.55 7.55 -14.66
CA LEU A 118 -16.24 7.16 -14.13
C LEU A 118 -16.25 5.71 -13.60
N ALA A 119 -17.28 5.34 -12.83
CA ALA A 119 -17.39 3.98 -12.28
C ALA A 119 -17.41 2.92 -13.40
N GLN A 120 -18.09 3.19 -14.52
CA GLN A 120 -18.12 2.28 -15.68
C GLN A 120 -16.75 2.18 -16.37
N PHE A 121 -16.02 3.30 -16.55
CA PHE A 121 -14.65 3.25 -17.06
C PHE A 121 -13.71 2.45 -16.15
N VAL A 122 -13.82 2.67 -14.84
CA VAL A 122 -13.02 1.93 -13.86
C VAL A 122 -13.42 0.45 -13.82
N ALA A 123 -14.72 0.12 -13.98
CA ALA A 123 -15.17 -1.28 -14.06
C ALA A 123 -14.58 -1.99 -15.29
N ARG A 124 -14.56 -1.31 -16.44
CA ARG A 124 -13.91 -1.85 -17.64
C ARG A 124 -12.41 -2.05 -17.42
N TRP A 125 -11.72 -1.06 -16.85
CA TRP A 125 -10.29 -1.20 -16.51
C TRP A 125 -10.06 -2.33 -15.49
N ALA A 126 -10.91 -2.47 -14.48
CA ALA A 126 -10.81 -3.51 -13.45
C ALA A 126 -10.83 -4.95 -14.01
N ALA A 127 -11.45 -5.15 -15.19
CA ALA A 127 -11.47 -6.44 -15.87
C ALA A 127 -10.10 -6.82 -16.47
N TYR A 128 -9.19 -5.86 -16.68
CA TYR A 128 -7.90 -6.07 -17.35
C TYR A 128 -6.70 -5.76 -16.48
N THR A 129 -6.86 -4.92 -15.44
CA THR A 129 -5.74 -4.57 -14.54
C THR A 129 -5.24 -5.79 -13.78
N ARG A 130 -3.95 -5.85 -13.59
CA ARG A 130 -3.29 -6.93 -12.85
C ARG A 130 -3.14 -6.60 -11.37
N ASP A 131 -2.85 -5.34 -11.04
CA ASP A 131 -2.51 -4.90 -9.69
C ASP A 131 -3.61 -4.08 -9.02
N GLY A 132 -4.55 -3.51 -9.79
CA GLY A 132 -5.61 -2.65 -9.28
C GLY A 132 -5.10 -1.32 -8.71
N ASP A 133 -3.86 -0.93 -9.04
CA ASP A 133 -3.24 0.30 -8.55
C ASP A 133 -3.80 1.53 -9.27
N MET A 134 -4.62 2.30 -8.58
CA MET A 134 -5.23 3.52 -9.09
C MET A 134 -4.31 4.74 -9.07
N VAL A 135 -3.09 4.61 -8.51
CA VAL A 135 -2.13 5.71 -8.35
C VAL A 135 -0.75 5.31 -8.85
N GLY A 136 -0.56 5.40 -10.16
CA GLY A 136 0.74 5.13 -10.78
C GLY A 136 0.96 3.67 -11.18
N GLY A 137 -0.11 2.87 -11.23
CA GLY A 137 -0.18 1.58 -11.91
C GLY A 137 -0.54 1.74 -13.39
N ASP A 138 -1.30 0.79 -13.91
CA ASP A 138 -1.75 0.76 -15.30
C ASP A 138 -3.03 1.58 -15.57
N LEU A 139 -3.62 2.22 -14.54
CA LEU A 139 -4.75 3.14 -14.73
C LEU A 139 -4.31 4.35 -15.55
N PRO A 140 -4.99 4.67 -16.67
CA PRO A 140 -4.63 5.84 -17.48
C PRO A 140 -4.63 7.13 -16.66
N GLY A 141 -3.49 7.84 -16.63
CA GLY A 141 -3.31 9.03 -15.79
C GLY A 141 -4.27 10.19 -16.11
N TRP A 142 -4.80 10.26 -17.35
CA TRP A 142 -5.80 11.25 -17.74
C TRP A 142 -7.17 11.02 -17.09
N LEU A 143 -7.50 9.76 -16.74
CA LEU A 143 -8.82 9.41 -16.21
C LEU A 143 -9.10 10.08 -14.86
N PRO A 144 -8.24 10.02 -13.84
CA PRO A 144 -8.44 10.77 -12.60
C PRO A 144 -8.51 12.29 -12.81
N ALA A 145 -7.72 12.84 -13.74
CA ALA A 145 -7.70 14.26 -14.04
C ALA A 145 -9.04 14.74 -14.65
N LEU A 146 -9.62 13.95 -15.56
CA LEU A 146 -10.87 14.28 -16.24
C LEU A 146 -12.08 14.29 -15.28
N PHE A 147 -12.10 13.41 -14.28
CA PHE A 147 -13.25 13.22 -13.40
C PHE A 147 -13.12 13.86 -12.00
N ARG A 148 -12.12 14.68 -11.77
CA ARG A 148 -11.69 15.22 -10.48
C ARG A 148 -11.28 14.10 -9.48
N ARG A 149 -10.25 14.31 -8.72
CA ARG A 149 -9.69 13.34 -7.76
C ARG A 149 -10.72 12.70 -6.82
N ASN A 150 -11.75 13.44 -6.43
CA ASN A 150 -12.76 12.96 -5.49
C ASN A 150 -13.55 11.74 -5.99
N GLY A 151 -13.76 11.59 -7.30
CA GLY A 151 -14.46 10.44 -7.85
C GLY A 151 -13.64 9.15 -7.78
N THR A 152 -12.34 9.22 -8.09
CA THR A 152 -11.47 8.03 -8.03
C THR A 152 -11.19 7.58 -6.62
N THR A 153 -11.03 8.52 -5.68
CA THR A 153 -10.78 8.21 -4.28
C THR A 153 -11.98 7.57 -3.57
N ALA A 154 -13.19 7.78 -4.04
CA ALA A 154 -14.38 7.09 -3.52
C ALA A 154 -14.43 5.60 -3.91
N LEU A 155 -13.65 5.20 -4.92
CA LEU A 155 -13.53 3.80 -5.36
C LEU A 155 -12.39 3.04 -4.68
N THR A 156 -11.63 3.70 -3.80
CA THR A 156 -10.54 3.08 -3.03
C THR A 156 -10.98 2.76 -1.60
N ASP A 157 -10.23 1.88 -0.92
CA ASP A 157 -10.47 1.62 0.50
C ASP A 157 -9.87 2.75 1.35
N ARG A 158 -10.72 3.40 2.11
CA ARG A 158 -10.35 4.45 3.04
C ARG A 158 -10.64 4.03 4.47
N ARG A 159 -9.68 4.21 5.36
CA ARG A 159 -9.86 4.32 6.80
C ARG A 159 -10.69 3.24 7.50
N GLY A 160 -10.41 1.98 7.21
CA GLY A 160 -11.00 0.90 7.99
C GLY A 160 -12.46 0.59 7.65
N GLU A 161 -12.97 1.06 6.51
CA GLU A 161 -14.28 0.62 5.97
C GLU A 161 -14.24 -0.83 5.47
N CYS A 162 -13.07 -1.42 5.33
CA CYS A 162 -12.90 -2.77 4.82
C CYS A 162 -13.37 -3.83 5.84
N ILE A 163 -14.27 -4.68 5.39
CA ILE A 163 -14.80 -5.81 6.18
C ILE A 163 -13.96 -7.08 6.06
N TYR A 164 -12.77 -7.00 5.46
CA TYR A 164 -11.77 -8.07 5.33
C TYR A 164 -12.37 -9.39 4.81
N ALA A 165 -12.20 -10.49 5.55
CA ALA A 165 -12.68 -11.82 5.16
C ALA A 165 -14.20 -11.91 4.95
N GLY A 166 -14.98 -10.99 5.52
CA GLY A 166 -16.42 -10.90 5.27
C GLY A 166 -16.77 -10.28 3.90
N CYS A 167 -15.80 -9.75 3.16
CA CYS A 167 -16.05 -9.15 1.85
C CYS A 167 -16.30 -10.22 0.78
N PRO A 168 -17.36 -10.13 -0.03
CA PRO A 168 -17.63 -11.05 -1.13
C PRO A 168 -16.50 -11.08 -2.17
N HIS A 169 -15.75 -9.98 -2.26
CA HIS A 169 -14.61 -9.85 -3.17
C HIS A 169 -13.27 -10.23 -2.56
N PHE A 170 -13.20 -10.74 -1.33
CA PHE A 170 -11.95 -10.99 -0.60
C PHE A 170 -10.92 -11.78 -1.41
N ARG A 171 -11.34 -12.85 -2.08
CA ARG A 171 -10.45 -13.69 -2.91
C ARG A 171 -9.85 -12.94 -4.11
N LYS A 172 -10.61 -12.00 -4.70
CA LYS A 172 -10.22 -11.21 -5.87
C LYS A 172 -9.66 -9.83 -5.49
N CYS A 173 -9.68 -9.48 -4.21
CA CYS A 173 -9.27 -8.17 -3.71
C CYS A 173 -7.79 -7.87 -4.05
N PHE A 174 -7.54 -6.76 -4.73
CA PHE A 174 -6.19 -6.35 -5.12
C PHE A 174 -5.28 -6.09 -3.93
N ILE A 175 -5.83 -5.52 -2.84
CA ILE A 175 -5.09 -5.26 -1.61
C ILE A 175 -4.63 -6.58 -0.99
N GLU A 176 -5.52 -7.54 -0.84
CA GLU A 176 -5.22 -8.84 -0.25
C GLU A 176 -4.32 -9.69 -1.15
N ARG A 177 -4.45 -9.56 -2.48
CA ARG A 177 -3.52 -10.19 -3.44
C ARG A 177 -2.11 -9.64 -3.29
N SER A 178 -1.98 -8.31 -3.21
CA SER A 178 -0.69 -7.65 -2.96
C SER A 178 -0.09 -8.07 -1.61
N ALA A 179 -0.91 -8.21 -0.56
CA ALA A 179 -0.47 -8.67 0.74
C ALA A 179 0.04 -10.12 0.70
N ARG A 180 -0.72 -11.03 0.07
CA ARG A 180 -0.31 -12.43 -0.11
C ARG A 180 0.94 -12.57 -0.98
N ALA A 181 1.02 -11.83 -2.09
CA ALA A 181 2.21 -11.84 -2.94
C ALA A 181 3.46 -11.41 -2.17
N ALA A 182 3.35 -10.41 -1.29
CA ALA A 182 4.47 -9.93 -0.48
C ALA A 182 5.00 -10.97 0.52
N THR A 183 4.20 -11.95 0.93
CA THR A 183 4.68 -13.03 1.82
C THR A 183 5.54 -14.06 1.11
N GLN A 184 5.50 -14.10 -0.21
CA GLN A 184 6.27 -15.02 -1.04
C GLN A 184 7.40 -14.33 -1.81
N ALA A 185 7.45 -13.00 -1.76
CA ALA A 185 8.40 -12.21 -2.50
C ALA A 185 9.78 -12.20 -1.82
N ASP A 186 10.83 -12.18 -2.64
CA ASP A 186 12.19 -11.99 -2.19
C ASP A 186 12.44 -10.52 -1.80
N ILE A 187 11.86 -9.58 -2.57
CA ILE A 187 11.97 -8.14 -2.32
C ILE A 187 10.58 -7.53 -2.24
N VAL A 188 10.29 -6.87 -1.12
CA VAL A 188 9.08 -6.07 -0.93
C VAL A 188 9.45 -4.60 -0.92
N ILE A 189 8.92 -3.83 -1.87
CA ILE A 189 9.12 -2.38 -1.95
C ILE A 189 7.92 -1.68 -1.35
N ALA A 190 8.12 -0.89 -0.29
CA ALA A 190 7.07 -0.14 0.38
C ALA A 190 7.44 1.35 0.51
N ASN A 191 6.52 2.20 0.94
CA ASN A 191 6.88 3.53 1.42
C ASN A 191 7.03 3.53 2.95
N HIS A 192 7.72 4.56 3.49
CA HIS A 192 7.96 4.67 4.92
C HIS A 192 6.67 4.62 5.74
N ALA A 193 5.62 5.30 5.30
CA ALA A 193 4.33 5.30 5.99
C ALA A 193 3.74 3.89 6.12
N LEU A 194 3.72 3.11 5.03
CA LEU A 194 3.22 1.73 5.07
C LEU A 194 4.10 0.84 5.96
N THR A 195 5.41 1.02 5.92
CA THR A 195 6.36 0.28 6.76
C THR A 195 6.11 0.57 8.23
N MET A 196 5.86 1.83 8.60
CA MET A 196 5.51 2.23 9.97
C MET A 196 4.14 1.65 10.40
N VAL A 197 3.13 1.68 9.53
CA VAL A 197 1.83 1.04 9.81
C VAL A 197 2.00 -0.45 10.08
N GLN A 198 2.85 -1.13 9.32
CA GLN A 198 3.11 -2.57 9.52
C GLN A 198 3.89 -2.86 10.80
N ALA A 199 4.83 -1.99 11.16
CA ALA A 199 5.58 -2.10 12.41
C ALA A 199 4.68 -1.88 13.64
N ALA A 200 3.75 -0.91 13.56
CA ALA A 200 2.82 -0.60 14.64
C ALA A 200 1.70 -1.64 14.81
N ARG A 201 1.33 -2.34 13.73
CA ARG A 201 0.24 -3.32 13.71
C ARG A 201 0.70 -4.60 13.02
N PRO A 202 1.56 -5.40 13.64
CA PRO A 202 1.94 -6.67 13.07
C PRO A 202 0.69 -7.53 12.86
N ARG A 203 0.51 -8.04 11.64
CA ARG A 203 -0.58 -8.95 11.34
C ARG A 203 -0.16 -10.36 11.72
N ASP A 204 -1.02 -11.08 12.41
CA ASP A 204 -0.86 -12.51 12.63
C ASP A 204 -0.80 -13.23 11.28
N GLY A 205 0.27 -13.98 11.03
CA GLY A 205 0.39 -14.90 9.90
C GLY A 205 1.41 -14.57 8.80
N GLY A 206 2.15 -13.48 8.88
CA GLY A 206 3.27 -13.21 7.97
C GLY A 206 4.58 -13.05 8.72
N ALA A 207 5.60 -13.82 8.40
CA ALA A 207 6.93 -13.54 8.91
C ALA A 207 7.35 -12.13 8.44
N PRO A 208 7.66 -11.20 9.36
CA PRO A 208 8.15 -9.89 8.95
C PRO A 208 9.45 -10.06 8.19
N ALA A 209 9.70 -9.20 7.21
CA ALA A 209 11.01 -9.16 6.56
C ALA A 209 12.11 -9.01 7.62
N THR A 210 13.09 -9.90 7.59
CA THR A 210 14.16 -9.92 8.58
C THR A 210 15.25 -8.90 8.29
N ARG A 211 15.21 -8.31 7.10
CA ARG A 211 16.14 -7.26 6.65
C ARG A 211 15.33 -6.08 6.12
N LEU A 212 15.62 -4.89 6.65
CA LEU A 212 14.96 -3.64 6.30
C LEU A 212 15.99 -2.67 5.73
N ILE A 213 15.69 -2.08 4.60
CA ILE A 213 16.47 -1.01 3.99
C ILE A 213 15.59 0.23 3.91
N PHE A 214 16.04 1.33 4.49
CA PHE A 214 15.34 2.62 4.41
C PHE A 214 16.11 3.54 3.46
N ASP A 215 15.65 3.61 2.22
CA ASP A 215 16.18 4.53 1.21
C ASP A 215 15.58 5.92 1.40
N GLU A 216 16.41 6.97 1.35
CA GLU A 216 16.04 8.33 1.78
C GLU A 216 15.56 8.36 3.26
N GLY A 217 16.31 7.69 4.13
CA GLY A 217 15.95 7.42 5.53
C GLY A 217 15.70 8.68 6.39
N HIS A 218 16.14 9.87 5.94
CA HIS A 218 15.86 11.13 6.62
C HIS A 218 14.37 11.48 6.68
N HIS A 219 13.54 10.92 5.79
CA HIS A 219 12.08 11.06 5.84
C HIS A 219 11.37 10.04 6.73
N LEU A 220 12.11 9.12 7.35
CA LEU A 220 11.52 8.08 8.19
C LEU A 220 10.84 8.67 9.44
N TRP A 221 11.43 9.70 10.01
CA TRP A 221 10.92 10.37 11.21
C TRP A 221 9.56 10.99 10.97
N ASP A 222 9.37 11.71 9.87
CA ASP A 222 8.09 12.30 9.50
C ASP A 222 7.01 11.23 9.31
N ALA A 223 7.37 10.10 8.73
CA ALA A 223 6.46 8.96 8.55
C ALA A 223 6.09 8.32 9.90
N ALA A 224 7.03 8.21 10.82
CA ALA A 224 6.80 7.69 12.16
C ALA A 224 5.89 8.64 12.96
N ASP A 225 6.20 9.93 12.99
CA ASP A 225 5.38 10.94 13.66
C ASP A 225 3.95 10.93 13.13
N SER A 226 3.76 10.91 11.81
CA SER A 226 2.43 10.85 11.19
C SER A 226 1.66 9.56 11.55
N MET A 227 2.37 8.43 11.75
CA MET A 227 1.74 7.16 12.09
C MET A 227 1.31 7.10 13.55
N PHE A 228 2.13 7.64 14.45
CA PHE A 228 1.90 7.58 15.90
C PHE A 228 1.15 8.82 16.43
N ALA A 229 0.94 9.85 15.60
CA ALA A 229 0.14 11.01 15.96
C ALA A 229 -1.35 10.66 16.07
N ALA A 230 -2.00 11.17 17.10
CA ALA A 230 -3.45 11.23 17.17
C ALA A 230 -3.92 12.53 16.51
N ALA A 231 -4.64 12.43 15.41
CA ALA A 231 -5.16 13.57 14.69
C ALA A 231 -6.63 13.38 14.33
N LEU A 232 -7.40 14.44 14.43
CA LEU A 232 -8.77 14.52 13.91
C LEU A 232 -8.84 15.69 12.93
N THR A 233 -8.90 15.38 11.65
CA THR A 233 -9.05 16.40 10.61
C THR A 233 -10.51 16.79 10.41
N GLY A 234 -10.78 17.99 9.85
CA GLY A 234 -12.14 18.39 9.51
C GLY A 234 -12.84 17.42 8.54
N GLN A 235 -12.09 16.80 7.63
CA GLN A 235 -12.62 15.77 6.73
C GLN A 235 -13.01 14.50 7.51
N GLU A 236 -12.22 14.08 8.48
CA GLU A 236 -12.53 12.93 9.35
C GLU A 236 -13.79 13.18 10.17
N ALA A 237 -13.92 14.38 10.71
CA ALA A 237 -15.12 14.77 11.45
C ALA A 237 -16.40 14.69 10.58
N VAL A 238 -16.31 15.16 9.31
CA VAL A 238 -17.42 15.04 8.35
C VAL A 238 -17.72 13.57 8.00
N GLU A 239 -16.69 12.74 7.83
CA GLU A 239 -16.87 11.31 7.54
C GLU A 239 -17.49 10.57 8.73
N ILE A 240 -17.02 10.78 9.95
CA ILE A 240 -17.61 10.20 11.18
C ILE A 240 -19.08 10.61 11.27
N ARG A 241 -19.39 11.87 11.06
CA ARG A 241 -20.79 12.35 11.07
C ARG A 241 -21.64 11.62 10.03
N ARG A 242 -21.13 11.40 8.83
CA ARG A 242 -21.83 10.65 7.77
C ARG A 242 -22.02 9.18 8.13
N TRP A 243 -21.09 8.57 8.82
CA TRP A 243 -21.25 7.19 9.30
C TRP A 243 -22.38 7.10 10.34
N VAL A 244 -22.47 8.06 11.23
CA VAL A 244 -23.49 8.08 12.28
C VAL A 244 -24.85 8.48 11.72
N LEU A 245 -24.93 9.60 11.01
CA LEU A 245 -26.19 10.22 10.57
C LEU A 245 -26.63 9.76 9.17
N GLY A 246 -25.71 9.25 8.36
CA GLY A 246 -25.92 8.97 6.94
C GLY A 246 -25.56 10.14 6.03
N PRO A 247 -25.69 9.96 4.70
CA PRO A 247 -25.36 10.99 3.72
C PRO A 247 -26.31 12.18 3.84
N GLU A 248 -25.74 13.37 3.75
CA GLU A 248 -26.45 14.66 3.78
C GLU A 248 -26.90 15.08 2.37
N GLY A 249 -28.04 15.79 2.30
CA GLY A 249 -28.57 16.40 1.08
C GLY A 249 -29.46 15.48 0.22
N LYS A 250 -29.64 15.86 -1.06
CA LYS A 250 -30.51 15.16 -2.03
C LYS A 250 -30.05 13.74 -2.38
N SER A 251 -28.85 13.36 -2.04
CA SER A 251 -28.31 11.99 -2.21
C SER A 251 -28.74 11.05 -1.06
N ARG A 252 -29.97 11.09 -0.63
CA ARG A 252 -30.54 10.08 0.29
C ARG A 252 -30.69 8.72 -0.44
N GLY A 253 -29.63 8.27 -1.08
CA GLY A 253 -29.54 6.93 -1.62
C GLY A 253 -29.53 5.88 -0.50
N ARG A 254 -29.56 4.62 -0.84
CA ARG A 254 -29.66 3.43 0.02
C ARG A 254 -28.68 3.33 1.22
N ARG A 255 -27.72 4.26 1.36
CA ARG A 255 -26.76 4.29 2.49
C ARG A 255 -27.38 5.02 3.69
N ARG A 256 -27.91 4.25 4.64
CA ARG A 256 -28.40 4.75 5.93
C ARG A 256 -27.24 4.78 6.93
N GLY A 257 -27.13 5.85 7.72
CA GLY A 257 -26.17 5.92 8.82
C GLY A 257 -26.49 4.92 9.94
N LEU A 258 -25.53 4.74 10.84
CA LEU A 258 -25.65 3.82 11.99
C LEU A 258 -26.89 4.11 12.84
N ALA A 259 -27.18 5.39 13.10
CA ALA A 259 -28.35 5.82 13.89
C ALA A 259 -29.67 5.31 13.30
N ALA A 260 -29.84 5.42 11.96
CA ALA A 260 -31.04 4.92 11.29
C ALA A 260 -31.14 3.39 11.30
N ARG A 261 -30.00 2.70 11.19
CA ARG A 261 -29.95 1.24 11.25
C ARG A 261 -30.28 0.71 12.65
N LEU A 262 -29.78 1.39 13.68
CA LEU A 262 -30.11 1.06 15.07
C LEU A 262 -31.59 1.28 15.37
N ALA A 263 -32.18 2.38 14.87
CA ALA A 263 -33.61 2.63 15.02
C ALA A 263 -34.47 1.53 14.36
N ASP A 264 -34.06 1.04 13.19
CA ASP A 264 -34.75 -0.07 12.52
C ASP A 264 -34.69 -1.36 13.37
N VAL A 265 -33.53 -1.68 13.96
CA VAL A 265 -33.38 -2.86 14.83
C VAL A 265 -34.24 -2.72 16.10
N ALA A 266 -34.18 -1.55 16.76
CA ALA A 266 -34.99 -1.30 17.94
C ALA A 266 -36.51 -1.41 17.69
N SER A 267 -36.98 -0.98 16.51
CA SER A 267 -38.39 -1.11 16.14
C SER A 267 -38.83 -2.56 15.88
N TYR A 268 -37.89 -3.47 15.53
CA TYR A 268 -38.19 -4.90 15.43
C TYR A 268 -38.33 -5.57 16.80
N ASP A 269 -37.54 -5.14 17.79
CA ASP A 269 -37.64 -5.69 19.17
C ASP A 269 -38.91 -5.22 19.92
N GLU A 270 -39.48 -4.06 19.58
CA GLU A 270 -40.71 -3.57 20.16
C GLU A 270 -41.97 -4.21 19.53
N ALA A 271 -41.85 -4.85 18.38
CA ALA A 271 -42.94 -5.48 17.64
C ALA A 271 -43.10 -6.99 17.92
N GLY A 272 -42.20 -7.60 18.71
CA GLY A 272 -42.22 -8.99 19.18
C GLY A 272 -42.53 -9.10 20.63
#